data_54d6f014dd9755775198d84afb31ef51
#
_entry.id   54d6f014dd9755775198d84afb31ef51
#
_cell.length_a   1.000
_cell.length_b   1.000
_cell.length_c   1.000
_cell.angle_alpha   90.00
_cell.angle_beta   90.00
_cell.angle_gamma   90.00
#
_symmetry.space_group_name_H-M   'P 1'
#
loop_
_entity.id
_entity.type
_entity.pdbx_description
1 polymer ?
#
loop_
_entity_poly.entity_id
_entity_poly.type
_entity_poly.pdbx_seq_one_letter_code
_entity_poly.pdbx_strand_id
1 'polypeptide(L)'
;MVFLLVFALFFSIPQVQTYAAQWLTKKLEDRYGISISLAHLRLRPIQGAFDARDVVLFDRAKDTLFYAQTLSVSGIDLNGLADGQTRLGYVSLEKFFLDIQYHPGDSLNSLNRFLAELPQSTDTTETAFFGAVVSLNHGQVRVGDNRPSNTLKSAPLIVDIESL
;
A
#
# COMPACT_ATOMS: atom_id res chain seq x y z
N MET A 1 8.36 -17.53 25.86
CA MET A 1 7.25 -16.66 26.28
C MET A 1 7.72 -15.28 26.70
N VAL A 2 8.71 -15.13 27.59
CA VAL A 2 9.26 -13.84 28.04
C VAL A 2 9.80 -12.99 26.87
N PHE A 3 10.47 -13.61 25.91
CA PHE A 3 11.05 -12.93 24.73
C PHE A 3 9.97 -12.27 23.85
N LEU A 4 8.83 -12.94 23.63
CA LEU A 4 7.70 -12.39 22.88
C LEU A 4 7.08 -11.17 23.59
N LEU A 5 7.04 -11.21 24.92
CA LEU A 5 6.48 -10.13 25.73
C LEU A 5 7.41 -8.90 25.71
N VAL A 6 8.71 -9.12 25.80
CA VAL A 6 9.73 -8.07 25.68
C VAL A 6 9.72 -7.47 24.26
N PHE A 7 9.62 -8.30 23.24
CA PHE A 7 9.51 -7.88 21.85
C PHE A 7 8.26 -7.03 21.60
N ALA A 8 7.10 -7.47 22.12
CA ALA A 8 5.85 -6.72 22.00
C ALA A 8 5.90 -5.37 22.75
N LEU A 9 6.51 -5.34 23.93
CA LEU A 9 6.74 -4.10 24.67
C LEU A 9 7.68 -3.14 23.93
N PHE A 10 8.75 -3.67 23.33
CA PHE A 10 9.70 -2.88 22.56
C PHE A 10 9.04 -2.24 21.33
N PHE A 11 8.20 -2.99 20.60
CA PHE A 11 7.44 -2.46 19.46
C PHE A 11 6.25 -1.57 19.85
N SER A 12 5.91 -1.47 21.14
CA SER A 12 4.90 -0.53 21.63
C SER A 12 5.44 0.88 21.85
N ILE A 13 6.76 1.07 21.76
CA ILE A 13 7.41 2.38 21.92
C ILE A 13 7.27 3.20 20.63
N PRO A 14 6.68 4.42 20.66
CA PRO A 14 6.44 5.22 19.46
C PRO A 14 7.69 5.51 18.63
N GLN A 15 8.84 5.72 19.29
CA GLN A 15 10.11 5.95 18.60
C GLN A 15 10.55 4.75 17.77
N VAL A 16 10.37 3.54 18.30
CA VAL A 16 10.70 2.29 17.59
C VAL A 16 9.82 2.11 16.37
N GLN A 17 8.53 2.44 16.48
CA GLN A 17 7.58 2.38 15.37
C GLN A 17 7.95 3.38 14.26
N THR A 18 8.38 4.58 14.62
CA THR A 18 8.87 5.58 13.64
C THR A 18 10.12 5.11 12.92
N TYR A 19 11.09 4.54 13.65
CA TYR A 19 12.29 3.95 13.04
C TYR A 19 11.95 2.77 12.12
N ALA A 20 11.05 1.90 12.54
CA ALA A 20 10.60 0.77 11.73
C ALA A 20 9.92 1.23 10.43
N ALA A 21 9.10 2.29 10.51
CA ALA A 21 8.46 2.90 9.36
C ALA A 21 9.48 3.46 8.36
N GLN A 22 10.43 4.27 8.83
CA GLN A 22 11.48 4.85 7.98
C GLN A 22 12.39 3.76 7.37
N TRP A 23 12.74 2.74 8.13
CA TRP A 23 13.53 1.63 7.63
C TRP A 23 12.78 0.84 6.56
N LEU A 24 11.48 0.58 6.77
CA LEU A 24 10.65 -0.14 5.83
C LEU A 24 10.48 0.63 4.52
N THR A 25 10.16 1.92 4.58
CA THR A 25 10.00 2.77 3.40
C THR A 25 11.30 2.84 2.59
N LYS A 26 12.43 3.06 3.26
CA LYS A 26 13.74 3.07 2.61
C LYS A 26 14.09 1.72 1.96
N LYS A 27 13.82 0.61 2.66
CA LYS A 27 14.08 -0.74 2.12
C LYS A 27 13.20 -1.05 0.91
N LEU A 28 11.95 -0.60 0.88
CA LEU A 28 11.05 -0.73 -0.27
C LEU A 28 11.53 0.11 -1.44
N GLU A 29 11.99 1.33 -1.19
CA GLU A 29 12.56 2.20 -2.20
C GLU A 29 13.85 1.60 -2.79
N ASP A 30 14.80 1.17 -1.94
CA ASP A 30 16.09 0.60 -2.35
C ASP A 30 15.93 -0.73 -3.12
N ARG A 31 14.95 -1.56 -2.72
CA ARG A 31 14.78 -2.90 -3.29
C ARG A 31 13.86 -2.95 -4.49
N TYR A 32 12.83 -2.13 -4.51
CA TYR A 32 11.75 -2.20 -5.50
C TYR A 32 11.56 -0.90 -6.28
N GLY A 33 12.30 0.17 -5.95
CA GLY A 33 12.11 1.48 -6.57
C GLY A 33 10.77 2.13 -6.23
N ILE A 34 10.07 1.61 -5.22
CA ILE A 34 8.76 2.10 -4.81
C ILE A 34 8.95 3.22 -3.81
N SER A 35 8.58 4.44 -4.19
CA SER A 35 8.62 5.58 -3.29
C SER A 35 7.33 5.62 -2.45
N ILE A 36 7.49 5.33 -1.15
CA ILE A 36 6.40 5.34 -0.18
C ILE A 36 6.72 6.32 0.93
N SER A 37 5.75 7.12 1.32
CA SER A 37 5.80 7.92 2.53
C SER A 37 4.67 7.53 3.47
N LEU A 38 4.95 7.52 4.76
CA LEU A 38 3.93 7.34 5.78
C LEU A 38 4.30 8.16 7.03
N ALA A 39 3.30 8.78 7.66
CA ALA A 39 3.55 9.62 8.83
C ALA A 39 3.64 8.79 10.11
N HIS A 40 2.76 7.81 10.26
CA HIS A 40 2.69 6.99 11.46
C HIS A 40 2.47 5.53 11.10
N LEU A 41 3.18 4.64 11.79
CA LEU A 41 2.98 3.21 11.73
C LEU A 41 2.78 2.68 13.15
N ARG A 42 1.67 2.02 13.40
CA ARG A 42 1.37 1.35 14.67
C ARG A 42 1.29 -0.14 14.44
N LEU A 43 2.26 -0.87 14.96
CA LEU A 43 2.30 -2.33 14.89
C LEU A 43 1.62 -2.94 16.12
N ARG A 44 0.81 -3.95 15.90
CA ARG A 44 0.16 -4.77 16.93
C ARG A 44 0.49 -6.24 16.70
N PRO A 45 1.76 -6.65 16.93
CA PRO A 45 2.27 -7.95 16.52
C PRO A 45 1.51 -9.13 17.17
N ILE A 46 1.07 -9.00 18.41
CA ILE A 46 0.30 -10.06 19.10
C ILE A 46 -1.06 -10.29 18.43
N GLN A 47 -1.62 -9.25 17.81
CA GLN A 47 -2.92 -9.32 17.13
C GLN A 47 -2.80 -9.60 15.64
N GLY A 48 -1.56 -9.75 15.13
CA GLY A 48 -1.33 -9.85 13.68
C GLY A 48 -1.95 -8.67 12.94
N ALA A 49 -1.68 -7.44 13.40
CA ALA A 49 -2.32 -6.25 12.85
C ALA A 49 -1.36 -5.06 12.80
N PHE A 50 -1.63 -4.14 11.89
CA PHE A 50 -0.99 -2.82 11.87
C PHE A 50 -1.96 -1.74 11.38
N ASP A 51 -1.71 -0.51 11.81
CA ASP A 51 -2.36 0.69 11.30
C ASP A 51 -1.29 1.64 10.80
N ALA A 52 -1.46 2.15 9.58
CA ALA A 52 -0.62 3.20 9.02
C ALA A 52 -1.47 4.44 8.74
N ARG A 53 -0.89 5.64 8.95
CA ARG A 53 -1.54 6.91 8.65
C ARG A 53 -0.76 7.71 7.65
N ASP A 54 -1.52 8.46 6.83
CA ASP A 54 -1.01 9.34 5.78
C ASP A 54 -0.06 8.57 4.85
N VAL A 55 -0.53 7.43 4.38
CA VAL A 55 0.20 6.58 3.45
C VAL A 55 0.14 7.19 2.07
N VAL A 56 1.27 7.47 1.47
CA VAL A 56 1.39 8.01 0.11
C VAL A 56 2.28 7.07 -0.71
N LEU A 57 1.78 6.67 -1.86
CA LEU A 57 2.56 6.01 -2.90
C LEU A 57 2.80 7.00 -4.03
N PHE A 58 4.03 7.07 -4.50
CA PHE A 58 4.40 7.90 -5.63
C PHE A 58 4.71 7.03 -6.85
N ASP A 59 4.39 7.54 -8.01
CA ASP A 59 4.85 6.96 -9.27
C ASP A 59 6.30 7.40 -9.58
N ARG A 60 6.85 6.95 -10.72
CA ARG A 60 8.20 7.35 -11.17
C ARG A 60 8.35 8.85 -11.46
N ALA A 61 7.26 9.50 -11.84
CA ALA A 61 7.25 10.94 -12.06
C ALA A 61 7.21 11.72 -10.74
N LYS A 62 7.14 11.01 -9.60
CA LYS A 62 6.93 11.54 -8.26
C LYS A 62 5.55 12.19 -8.08
N ASP A 63 4.61 11.84 -8.93
CA ASP A 63 3.22 12.20 -8.74
C ASP A 63 2.56 11.22 -7.76
N THR A 64 1.59 11.70 -6.99
CA THR A 64 0.86 10.86 -6.05
C THR A 64 -0.01 9.87 -6.81
N LEU A 65 0.37 8.59 -6.79
CA LEU A 65 -0.43 7.50 -7.35
C LEU A 65 -1.57 7.10 -6.40
N PHE A 66 -1.26 7.01 -5.11
CA PHE A 66 -2.21 6.59 -4.09
C PHE A 66 -1.97 7.34 -2.80
N TYR A 67 -3.05 7.71 -2.13
CA TYR A 67 -3.04 8.25 -0.77
C TYR A 67 -4.10 7.55 0.06
N ALA A 68 -3.83 7.29 1.33
CA ALA A 68 -4.82 6.90 2.30
C ALA A 68 -4.54 7.59 3.64
N GLN A 69 -5.57 8.23 4.21
CA GLN A 69 -5.43 8.81 5.55
C GLN A 69 -5.24 7.71 6.60
N THR A 70 -5.95 6.59 6.46
CA THR A 70 -5.77 5.43 7.33
C THR A 70 -5.79 4.15 6.50
N LEU A 71 -4.77 3.33 6.70
CA LEU A 71 -4.68 1.95 6.22
C LEU A 71 -4.59 1.06 7.45
N SER A 72 -5.59 0.22 7.66
CA SER A 72 -5.62 -0.77 8.73
C SER A 72 -5.61 -2.18 8.15
N VAL A 73 -4.71 -3.01 8.65
CA VAL A 73 -4.62 -4.42 8.28
C VAL A 73 -4.69 -5.26 9.55
N SER A 74 -5.50 -6.30 9.52
CA SER A 74 -5.64 -7.24 10.64
C SER A 74 -5.84 -8.67 10.17
N GLY A 75 -5.65 -9.62 11.09
CA GLY A 75 -5.73 -11.03 10.78
C GLY A 75 -4.54 -11.54 9.94
N ILE A 76 -3.36 -10.94 10.13
CA ILE A 76 -2.13 -11.43 9.51
C ILE A 76 -1.74 -12.75 10.19
N ASP A 77 -1.67 -13.81 9.40
CA ASP A 77 -1.17 -15.11 9.89
C ASP A 77 0.36 -15.07 9.99
N LEU A 78 0.84 -14.80 11.21
CA LEU A 78 2.29 -14.73 11.47
C LEU A 78 2.99 -16.09 11.32
N ASN A 79 2.29 -17.21 11.51
CA ASN A 79 2.88 -18.54 11.31
C ASN A 79 3.00 -18.80 9.80
N GLY A 80 1.95 -18.53 9.03
CA GLY A 80 2.01 -18.64 7.57
C GLY A 80 3.06 -17.73 6.95
N LEU A 81 3.30 -16.54 7.54
CA LEU A 81 4.34 -15.61 7.07
C LEU A 81 5.75 -16.22 7.22
N ALA A 82 6.01 -16.98 8.28
CA ALA A 82 7.28 -17.68 8.46
C ALA A 82 7.49 -18.80 7.41
N ASP A 83 6.41 -19.39 6.91
CA ASP A 83 6.40 -20.42 5.87
C ASP A 83 6.27 -19.82 4.44
N GLY A 84 6.39 -18.49 4.29
CA GLY A 84 6.28 -17.81 3.01
C GLY A 84 4.84 -17.65 2.49
N GLN A 85 3.85 -18.00 3.31
CA GLN A 85 2.43 -17.83 2.98
C GLN A 85 1.88 -16.59 3.68
N THR A 86 1.45 -15.60 2.92
CA THR A 86 0.84 -14.40 3.48
C THR A 86 -0.67 -14.50 3.41
N ARG A 87 -1.33 -14.60 4.56
CA ARG A 87 -2.78 -14.52 4.68
C ARG A 87 -3.13 -13.22 5.38
N LEU A 88 -4.00 -12.44 4.75
CA LEU A 88 -4.56 -11.22 5.32
C LEU A 88 -6.04 -11.47 5.58
N GLY A 89 -6.50 -11.16 6.78
CA GLY A 89 -7.91 -11.31 7.13
C GLY A 89 -8.75 -10.12 6.68
N TYR A 90 -8.34 -8.93 7.05
CA TYR A 90 -9.10 -7.70 6.80
C TYR A 90 -8.18 -6.53 6.47
N VAL A 91 -8.53 -5.79 5.43
CA VAL A 91 -7.85 -4.56 5.00
C VAL A 91 -8.89 -3.45 4.93
N SER A 92 -8.67 -2.35 5.62
CA SER A 92 -9.54 -1.18 5.57
C SER A 92 -8.76 0.04 5.10
N LEU A 93 -9.32 0.75 4.15
CA LEU A 93 -8.85 2.05 3.68
C LEU A 93 -9.90 3.11 4.03
N GLU A 94 -9.45 4.19 4.65
CA GLU A 94 -10.30 5.32 4.99
C GLU A 94 -9.73 6.61 4.39
N LYS A 95 -10.60 7.37 3.75
CA LYS A 95 -10.26 8.61 3.05
C LYS A 95 -9.09 8.42 2.10
N PHE A 96 -9.29 7.58 1.12
CA PHE A 96 -8.26 7.26 0.14
C PHE A 96 -8.48 8.01 -1.18
N PHE A 97 -7.38 8.19 -1.91
CA PHE A 97 -7.36 8.76 -3.24
C PHE A 97 -6.45 7.92 -4.13
N LEU A 98 -6.94 7.50 -5.29
CA LEU A 98 -6.18 6.77 -6.30
C LEU A 98 -6.18 7.60 -7.59
N ASP A 99 -5.01 7.98 -8.08
CA ASP A 99 -4.83 8.77 -9.29
C ASP A 99 -4.17 7.94 -10.38
N ILE A 100 -4.94 7.56 -11.37
CA ILE A 100 -4.48 6.78 -12.51
C ILE A 100 -4.31 7.70 -13.72
N GLN A 101 -3.06 7.99 -14.09
CA GLN A 101 -2.73 8.90 -15.16
C GLN A 101 -2.01 8.16 -16.30
N TYR A 102 -2.33 8.56 -17.56
CA TYR A 102 -1.50 8.27 -18.72
C TYR A 102 -0.56 9.45 -18.94
N HIS A 103 0.74 9.23 -18.83
CA HIS A 103 1.73 10.26 -19.11
C HIS A 103 2.10 10.33 -20.60
N PRO A 104 2.57 11.49 -21.09
CA PRO A 104 3.03 11.64 -22.45
C PRO A 104 4.13 10.63 -22.80
N GLY A 105 3.94 9.89 -23.91
CA GLY A 105 4.89 8.89 -24.39
C GLY A 105 4.74 7.50 -23.76
N ASP A 106 3.84 7.33 -22.80
CA ASP A 106 3.62 6.06 -22.14
C ASP A 106 2.50 5.24 -22.81
N SER A 107 2.74 3.94 -22.95
CA SER A 107 1.73 2.97 -23.40
C SER A 107 0.88 2.45 -22.23
N LEU A 108 1.40 2.51 -21.01
CA LEU A 108 0.75 2.05 -19.78
C LEU A 108 0.39 3.24 -18.89
N ASN A 109 -0.73 3.15 -18.18
CA ASN A 109 -1.06 4.11 -17.14
C ASN A 109 -0.16 3.92 -15.90
N SER A 110 -0.16 4.93 -15.00
CA SER A 110 0.68 4.95 -13.79
C SER A 110 0.47 3.71 -12.89
N LEU A 111 -0.77 3.24 -12.73
CA LEU A 111 -1.08 2.06 -11.93
C LEU A 111 -0.54 0.77 -12.56
N ASN A 112 -0.78 0.56 -13.87
CA ASN A 112 -0.31 -0.64 -14.56
C ASN A 112 1.22 -0.69 -14.60
N ARG A 113 1.87 0.46 -14.74
CA ARG A 113 3.33 0.55 -14.63
C ARG A 113 3.81 0.18 -13.25
N PHE A 114 3.21 0.75 -12.22
CA PHE A 114 3.52 0.42 -10.83
C PHE A 114 3.37 -1.09 -10.55
N LEU A 115 2.27 -1.70 -11.02
CA LEU A 115 2.06 -3.15 -10.86
C LEU A 115 3.08 -4.00 -11.62
N ALA A 116 3.52 -3.54 -12.80
CA ALA A 116 4.54 -4.24 -13.59
C ALA A 116 5.94 -4.16 -12.95
N GLU A 117 6.20 -3.14 -12.14
CA GLU A 117 7.46 -2.94 -11.40
C GLU A 117 7.51 -3.70 -10.08
N LEU A 118 6.35 -4.12 -9.55
CA LEU A 118 6.33 -4.99 -8.39
C LEU A 118 7.06 -6.30 -8.72
N PRO A 119 7.88 -6.80 -7.80
CA PRO A 119 8.55 -8.07 -8.00
C PRO A 119 7.52 -9.15 -8.25
N GLN A 120 7.49 -9.63 -9.47
CA GLN A 120 6.74 -10.83 -9.77
C GLN A 120 7.52 -11.97 -9.14
N SER A 121 6.94 -12.63 -8.14
CA SER A 121 7.53 -13.81 -7.56
C SER A 121 7.73 -14.84 -8.68
N THR A 122 8.99 -15.05 -9.08
CA THR A 122 9.36 -16.10 -10.04
C THR A 122 9.28 -17.51 -9.41
N ASP A 123 9.09 -17.57 -8.11
CA ASP A 123 8.77 -18.80 -7.42
C ASP A 123 7.30 -19.13 -7.64
N THR A 124 7.08 -20.22 -8.37
CA THR A 124 5.80 -20.89 -8.60
C THR A 124 5.13 -21.43 -7.32
N THR A 125 5.63 -21.11 -6.15
CA THR A 125 4.89 -21.22 -4.92
C THR A 125 3.88 -20.06 -4.95
N GLU A 126 2.67 -20.36 -5.41
CA GLU A 126 1.54 -19.47 -5.36
C GLU A 126 1.52 -18.79 -3.98
N THR A 127 2.00 -17.55 -3.91
CA THR A 127 1.71 -16.71 -2.77
C THR A 127 0.24 -16.37 -2.90
N ALA A 128 -0.59 -17.31 -2.53
CA ALA A 128 -2.02 -17.14 -2.56
C ALA A 128 -2.36 -16.07 -1.53
N PHE A 129 -2.66 -14.87 -2.00
CA PHE A 129 -3.40 -13.90 -1.21
C PHE A 129 -4.80 -14.47 -0.99
N PHE A 130 -4.94 -15.27 0.06
CA PHE A 130 -6.22 -15.86 0.41
C PHE A 130 -7.07 -14.85 1.16
N GLY A 131 -8.14 -14.40 0.51
CA GLY A 131 -9.37 -14.05 1.18
C GLY A 131 -9.34 -12.83 2.10
N ALA A 132 -8.58 -11.76 1.76
CA ALA A 132 -8.74 -10.51 2.50
C ALA A 132 -10.13 -9.91 2.22
N VAL A 133 -10.87 -9.61 3.27
CA VAL A 133 -12.02 -8.71 3.17
C VAL A 133 -11.48 -7.28 3.07
N VAL A 134 -11.79 -6.60 1.98
CA VAL A 134 -11.36 -5.22 1.75
C VAL A 134 -12.54 -4.30 1.99
N SER A 135 -12.40 -3.36 2.91
CA SER A 135 -13.36 -2.27 3.15
C SER A 135 -12.78 -0.95 2.66
N LEU A 136 -13.54 -0.26 1.83
CA LEU A 136 -13.18 1.03 1.25
C LEU A 136 -14.17 2.07 1.74
N ASN A 137 -13.69 3.10 2.45
CA ASN A 137 -14.55 4.14 3.01
C ASN A 137 -14.07 5.52 2.60
N HIS A 138 -14.99 6.35 2.10
CA HIS A 138 -14.75 7.75 1.76
C HIS A 138 -13.55 7.94 0.83
N GLY A 139 -13.59 7.32 -0.34
CA GLY A 139 -12.49 7.37 -1.30
C GLY A 139 -12.85 8.00 -2.63
N GLN A 140 -11.83 8.36 -3.38
CA GLN A 140 -11.96 8.88 -4.73
C GLN A 140 -10.97 8.20 -5.66
N VAL A 141 -11.45 7.79 -6.82
CA VAL A 141 -10.62 7.28 -7.91
C VAL A 141 -10.70 8.26 -9.07
N ARG A 142 -9.57 8.77 -9.51
CA ARG A 142 -9.43 9.64 -10.68
C ARG A 142 -8.70 8.91 -11.79
N VAL A 143 -9.23 8.96 -13.00
CA VAL A 143 -8.56 8.44 -14.20
C VAL A 143 -8.43 9.56 -15.22
N GLY A 144 -7.22 9.91 -15.60
CA GLY A 144 -6.91 10.96 -16.55
C GLY A 144 -6.01 10.51 -17.69
N ASP A 145 -6.10 11.18 -18.83
CA ASP A 145 -5.25 10.97 -19.98
C ASP A 145 -4.55 12.28 -20.38
N ASN A 146 -3.26 12.37 -20.10
CA ASN A 146 -2.44 13.54 -20.38
C ASN A 146 -1.62 13.40 -21.68
N ARG A 147 -1.91 12.39 -22.52
CA ARG A 147 -1.18 12.19 -23.79
C ARG A 147 -1.51 13.30 -24.80
N PRO A 148 -0.50 13.85 -25.48
CA PRO A 148 -0.68 14.97 -26.42
C PRO A 148 -1.47 14.59 -27.68
N SER A 149 -1.59 13.28 -27.98
CA SER A 149 -2.33 12.77 -29.14
C SER A 149 -3.85 12.81 -28.98
N ASN A 150 -4.33 13.03 -27.77
CA ASN A 150 -5.77 13.15 -27.51
C ASN A 150 -6.22 14.58 -27.78
N THR A 151 -6.71 14.84 -28.97
CA THR A 151 -7.29 16.14 -29.38
C THR A 151 -8.56 16.51 -28.60
N LEU A 152 -9.16 15.55 -27.95
CA LEU A 152 -10.21 15.73 -26.94
C LEU A 152 -9.55 15.56 -25.56
N LYS A 153 -9.15 16.66 -24.94
CA LYS A 153 -8.90 16.65 -23.49
C LYS A 153 -10.23 16.27 -22.80
N SER A 154 -10.49 14.98 -22.68
CA SER A 154 -11.61 14.51 -21.90
C SER A 154 -11.37 14.90 -20.44
N ALA A 155 -12.39 15.48 -19.81
CA ALA A 155 -12.34 15.70 -18.36
C ALA A 155 -11.99 14.35 -17.68
N PRO A 156 -11.17 14.35 -16.64
CA PRO A 156 -10.84 13.11 -15.93
C PRO A 156 -12.12 12.46 -15.40
N LEU A 157 -12.21 11.15 -15.53
CA LEU A 157 -13.27 10.39 -14.88
C LEU A 157 -12.99 10.39 -13.38
N ILE A 158 -13.95 10.83 -12.59
CA ILE A 158 -13.90 10.84 -11.13
C ILE A 158 -15.00 9.93 -10.62
N VAL A 159 -14.64 8.97 -9.76
CA VAL A 159 -15.57 8.07 -9.09
C VAL A 159 -15.40 8.26 -7.59
N ASP A 160 -16.48 8.68 -6.93
CA ASP A 160 -16.52 8.81 -5.48
C ASP A 160 -17.06 7.52 -4.86
N ILE A 161 -16.39 7.05 -3.80
CA ILE A 161 -16.75 5.84 -3.05
C ILE A 161 -17.08 6.27 -1.62
N GLU A 162 -18.34 6.14 -1.23
CA GLU A 162 -18.76 6.45 0.15
C GLU A 162 -18.44 5.30 1.11
N SER A 163 -18.84 4.07 0.76
CA SER A 163 -18.49 2.84 1.50
C SER A 163 -18.69 1.60 0.64
N LEU A 164 -17.77 0.64 0.77
CA LEU A 164 -17.78 -0.65 0.07
C LEU A 164 -17.27 -1.75 1.00
#